data_72f6a71b7e1fa922e9e2c5e35c471bd4
#
_entry.id   72f6a71b7e1fa922e9e2c5e35c471bd4
#
_cell.length_a   1.000
_cell.length_b   1.000
_cell.length_c   1.000
_cell.angle_alpha   90.00
_cell.angle_beta   90.00
_cell.angle_gamma   90.00
#
_symmetry.space_group_name_H-M   'P 1'
#
loop_
_entity.id
_entity.type
_entity.pdbx_description
1 polymer ?
#
loop_
_entity_poly.entity_id
_entity_poly.type
_entity_poly.pdbx_seq_one_letter_code
_entity_poly.pdbx_strand_id
1 'polypeptide(L)'
;GDLKPQYLSFLASFSKVPILYVHGNHDDCYEIAPPDGCICIENKIYVYRGVRIMGLGGSIRYNNGKNQYTQAQMKQRVRKMWLSIKKHKGIDILLTHSPAAGINDGEDHVHKGFDAFVDILDEYQPKYFIHGHVHKSYSNGFKREDKYKTTVVINGYDRYIIDVDI
;
A
#
# COMPACT_ATOMS: atom_id res chain seq x y z
N GLY A 1 -4.40 -4.71 3.04
CA GLY A 1 -4.04 -5.50 4.23
C GLY A 1 -5.07 -5.39 5.35
N ASP A 2 -4.79 -6.09 6.45
CA ASP A 2 -5.64 -6.16 7.65
C ASP A 2 -7.04 -6.75 7.42
N LEU A 3 -7.15 -7.69 6.48
CA LEU A 3 -8.37 -8.43 6.20
C LEU A 3 -8.15 -9.92 6.48
N LYS A 4 -9.22 -10.62 6.86
CA LYS A 4 -9.13 -12.09 6.98
C LYS A 4 -8.86 -12.71 5.61
N PRO A 5 -7.95 -13.69 5.48
CA PRO A 5 -7.61 -14.30 4.20
C PRO A 5 -8.83 -14.93 3.51
N GLN A 6 -9.74 -15.53 4.29
CA GLN A 6 -11.00 -16.10 3.77
C GLN A 6 -11.90 -15.08 3.08
N TYR A 7 -11.89 -13.83 3.56
CA TYR A 7 -12.66 -12.76 2.94
C TYR A 7 -12.11 -12.40 1.56
N LEU A 8 -10.79 -12.29 1.44
CA LEU A 8 -10.15 -12.04 0.14
C LEU A 8 -10.33 -13.23 -0.82
N SER A 9 -10.20 -14.47 -0.32
CA SER A 9 -10.46 -15.69 -1.10
C SER A 9 -11.90 -15.74 -1.60
N PHE A 10 -12.86 -15.35 -0.74
CA PHE A 10 -14.25 -15.23 -1.14
C PHE A 10 -14.45 -14.21 -2.27
N LEU A 11 -13.84 -13.02 -2.14
CA LEU A 11 -13.91 -12.03 -3.22
C LEU A 11 -13.27 -12.55 -4.52
N ALA A 12 -12.16 -13.28 -4.42
CA ALA A 12 -11.47 -13.86 -5.57
C ALA A 12 -12.33 -14.88 -6.32
N SER A 13 -13.20 -15.63 -5.60
CA SER A 13 -14.07 -16.63 -6.22
C SER A 13 -15.14 -16.03 -7.15
N PHE A 14 -15.47 -14.75 -7.02
CA PHE A 14 -16.41 -14.03 -7.87
C PHE A 14 -15.74 -13.06 -8.85
N SER A 15 -14.48 -12.74 -8.62
CA SER A 15 -13.77 -11.76 -9.43
C SER A 15 -13.33 -12.36 -10.76
N LYS A 16 -13.63 -11.64 -11.85
CA LYS A 16 -13.08 -11.95 -13.20
C LYS A 16 -11.75 -11.25 -13.48
N VAL A 17 -11.28 -10.47 -12.53
CA VAL A 17 -10.01 -9.72 -12.61
C VAL A 17 -9.11 -10.06 -11.43
N PRO A 18 -7.78 -9.93 -11.55
CA PRO A 18 -6.89 -10.26 -10.45
C PRO A 18 -7.14 -9.38 -9.23
N ILE A 19 -7.15 -9.99 -8.04
CA ILE A 19 -7.15 -9.28 -6.76
C ILE A 19 -5.72 -9.19 -6.28
N LEU A 20 -5.22 -7.96 -6.16
CA LEU A 20 -3.87 -7.67 -5.68
C LEU A 20 -3.91 -7.26 -4.21
N TYR A 21 -2.92 -7.70 -3.43
CA TYR A 21 -2.81 -7.26 -2.05
C TYR A 21 -1.36 -7.02 -1.61
N VAL A 22 -1.22 -6.21 -0.57
CA VAL A 22 -0.02 -6.08 0.26
C VAL A 22 -0.39 -6.43 1.71
N HIS A 23 0.58 -6.82 2.54
CA HIS A 23 0.32 -7.14 3.94
C HIS A 23 0.03 -5.86 4.75
N GLY A 24 -0.97 -5.94 5.60
CA GLY A 24 -1.14 -5.03 6.72
C GLY A 24 -0.33 -5.49 7.93
N ASN A 25 -0.33 -4.70 8.99
CA ASN A 25 0.41 -5.02 10.21
C ASN A 25 -0.23 -6.13 11.04
N HIS A 26 -1.46 -6.54 10.73
CA HIS A 26 -2.20 -7.64 11.38
C HIS A 26 -2.30 -8.91 10.50
N ASP A 27 -1.62 -8.97 9.38
CA ASP A 27 -1.71 -10.08 8.42
C ASP A 27 -0.66 -11.19 8.66
N ASP A 28 -0.19 -11.38 9.88
CA ASP A 28 0.79 -12.42 10.23
C ASP A 28 0.32 -13.83 9.85
N CYS A 29 -0.99 -14.06 9.86
CA CYS A 29 -1.58 -15.35 9.47
C CYS A 29 -1.43 -15.67 7.97
N TYR A 30 -1.15 -14.69 7.12
CA TYR A 30 -0.99 -14.91 5.67
C TYR A 30 0.27 -15.71 5.32
N GLU A 31 1.24 -15.83 6.23
CA GLU A 31 2.40 -16.72 6.04
C GLU A 31 1.99 -18.20 6.08
N ILE A 32 0.98 -18.53 6.88
CA ILE A 32 0.51 -19.91 7.06
C ILE A 32 -0.65 -20.21 6.11
N ALA A 33 -1.57 -19.25 5.95
CA ALA A 33 -2.77 -19.38 5.16
C ALA A 33 -2.99 -18.10 4.33
N PRO A 34 -2.26 -17.93 3.22
CA PRO A 34 -2.46 -16.76 2.35
C PRO A 34 -3.85 -16.81 1.70
N PRO A 35 -4.40 -15.68 1.28
CA PRO A 35 -5.69 -15.64 0.59
C PRO A 35 -5.61 -16.32 -0.78
N ASP A 36 -6.40 -17.39 -0.96
CA ASP A 36 -6.47 -18.14 -2.21
C ASP A 36 -7.02 -17.30 -3.36
N GLY A 37 -6.46 -17.48 -4.55
CA GLY A 37 -6.90 -16.76 -5.76
C GLY A 37 -6.47 -15.28 -5.80
N CYS A 38 -5.74 -14.80 -4.79
CA CYS A 38 -5.22 -13.43 -4.74
C CYS A 38 -3.72 -13.38 -5.03
N ILE A 39 -3.23 -12.26 -5.52
CA ILE A 39 -1.84 -12.06 -5.90
C ILE A 39 -1.16 -11.13 -4.90
N CYS A 40 -0.18 -11.64 -4.16
CA CYS A 40 0.68 -10.83 -3.30
C CYS A 40 1.67 -10.04 -4.15
N ILE A 41 1.57 -8.72 -4.11
CA ILE A 41 2.51 -7.81 -4.80
C ILE A 41 3.52 -7.16 -3.85
N GLU A 42 3.72 -7.75 -2.68
CA GLU A 42 4.68 -7.28 -1.67
C GLU A 42 6.09 -7.21 -2.25
N ASN A 43 6.74 -6.04 -2.21
CA ASN A 43 8.06 -5.77 -2.79
C ASN A 43 8.16 -6.14 -4.28
N LYS A 44 7.10 -5.92 -5.05
CA LYS A 44 7.03 -6.22 -6.49
C LYS A 44 6.35 -5.08 -7.25
N ILE A 45 6.59 -5.06 -8.57
CA ILE A 45 5.78 -4.31 -9.51
C ILE A 45 4.97 -5.33 -10.31
N TYR A 46 3.67 -5.21 -10.24
CA TYR A 46 2.73 -5.99 -11.04
C TYR A 46 2.20 -5.13 -12.18
N VAL A 47 2.19 -5.68 -13.39
CA VAL A 47 1.68 -4.95 -14.56
C VAL A 47 0.36 -5.58 -14.99
N TYR A 48 -0.70 -4.79 -14.97
CA TYR A 48 -2.01 -5.22 -15.42
C TYR A 48 -2.54 -4.25 -16.48
N ARG A 49 -2.79 -4.75 -17.68
CA ARG A 49 -3.24 -3.95 -18.86
C ARG A 49 -2.41 -2.69 -19.08
N GLY A 50 -1.10 -2.79 -18.94
CA GLY A 50 -0.18 -1.67 -19.08
C GLY A 50 0.05 -0.83 -17.82
N VAL A 51 -0.82 -0.92 -16.81
CA VAL A 51 -0.71 -0.20 -15.54
C VAL A 51 0.32 -0.86 -14.62
N ARG A 52 1.32 -0.11 -14.17
CA ARG A 52 2.43 -0.58 -13.33
C ARG A 52 2.11 -0.27 -11.86
N ILE A 53 1.83 -1.31 -11.08
CA ILE A 53 1.40 -1.22 -9.67
C ILE A 53 2.52 -1.72 -8.78
N MET A 54 3.11 -0.85 -7.98
CA MET A 54 4.15 -1.20 -6.99
C MET A 54 3.50 -1.41 -5.62
N GLY A 55 3.81 -2.55 -4.97
CA GLY A 55 3.28 -2.91 -3.66
C GLY A 55 4.31 -2.86 -2.54
N LEU A 56 3.98 -2.20 -1.42
CA LEU A 56 4.76 -2.13 -0.18
C LEU A 56 3.83 -2.14 1.05
N GLY A 57 3.76 -3.28 1.72
CA GLY A 57 2.91 -3.44 2.92
C GLY A 57 3.61 -3.12 4.24
N GLY A 58 2.83 -3.28 5.31
CA GLY A 58 3.26 -3.10 6.68
C GLY A 58 3.11 -1.69 7.23
N SER A 59 3.35 -1.53 8.52
CA SER A 59 3.27 -0.27 9.26
C SER A 59 4.55 0.09 9.99
N ILE A 60 4.59 1.29 10.57
CA ILE A 60 5.63 1.69 11.55
C ILE A 60 5.62 0.68 12.70
N ARG A 61 6.83 0.34 13.16
CA ARG A 61 7.01 -0.59 14.27
C ARG A 61 6.58 0.04 15.58
N TYR A 62 5.59 -0.56 16.23
CA TYR A 62 5.13 -0.22 17.57
C TYR A 62 5.18 -1.41 18.54
N ASN A 63 5.34 -2.64 18.01
CA ASN A 63 5.58 -3.85 18.76
C ASN A 63 6.48 -4.82 17.97
N ASN A 64 6.47 -6.12 18.26
CA ASN A 64 7.27 -7.13 17.57
C ASN A 64 6.52 -7.87 16.44
N GLY A 65 5.48 -7.25 15.86
CA GLY A 65 4.76 -7.82 14.72
C GLY A 65 5.64 -7.94 13.47
N LYS A 66 5.39 -8.97 12.67
CA LYS A 66 6.22 -9.32 11.50
C LYS A 66 6.17 -8.28 10.39
N ASN A 67 5.00 -7.70 10.19
CA ASN A 67 4.75 -6.70 9.14
C ASN A 67 4.92 -5.27 9.66
N GLN A 68 5.85 -5.06 10.57
CA GLN A 68 6.15 -3.77 11.16
C GLN A 68 7.62 -3.41 10.96
N TYR A 69 7.86 -2.20 10.47
CA TYR A 69 9.18 -1.77 10.01
C TYR A 69 9.59 -0.44 10.65
N THR A 70 10.88 -0.27 10.90
CA THR A 70 11.43 1.05 11.19
C THR A 70 11.53 1.86 9.89
N GLN A 71 11.69 3.19 10.00
CA GLN A 71 11.95 4.07 8.84
C GLN A 71 13.15 3.56 8.02
N ALA A 72 14.25 3.15 8.69
CA ALA A 72 15.43 2.64 8.02
C ALA A 72 15.17 1.32 7.26
N GLN A 73 14.39 0.41 7.84
CA GLN A 73 14.03 -0.85 7.18
C GLN A 73 13.13 -0.60 5.96
N MET A 74 12.15 0.28 6.05
CA MET A 74 11.32 0.62 4.90
C MET A 74 12.14 1.31 3.80
N LYS A 75 13.03 2.23 4.16
CA LYS A 75 13.96 2.85 3.21
C LYS A 75 14.84 1.82 2.50
N GLN A 76 15.31 0.79 3.21
CA GLN A 76 16.06 -0.32 2.59
C GLN A 76 15.21 -1.14 1.63
N ARG A 77 13.93 -1.41 1.97
CA ARG A 77 12.97 -2.10 1.08
C ARG A 77 12.74 -1.32 -0.21
N VAL A 78 12.51 -0.03 -0.11
CA VAL A 78 12.36 0.88 -1.26
C VAL A 78 13.61 0.87 -2.15
N ARG A 79 14.80 0.97 -1.55
CA ARG A 79 16.08 0.90 -2.30
C ARG A 79 16.22 -0.39 -3.10
N LYS A 80 15.80 -1.53 -2.56
CA LYS A 80 15.82 -2.81 -3.27
C LYS A 80 14.88 -2.83 -4.49
N MET A 81 13.86 -2.00 -4.51
CA MET A 81 12.93 -1.88 -5.64
C MET A 81 13.46 -1.04 -6.80
N TRP A 82 14.55 -0.27 -6.59
CA TRP A 82 15.09 0.65 -7.60
C TRP A 82 15.35 0.00 -8.97
N LEU A 83 15.98 -1.17 -9.00
CA LEU A 83 16.23 -1.89 -10.27
C LEU A 83 14.93 -2.31 -10.96
N SER A 84 13.93 -2.74 -10.19
CA SER A 84 12.62 -3.11 -10.70
C SER A 84 11.89 -1.89 -11.26
N ILE A 85 11.89 -0.77 -10.57
CA ILE A 85 11.28 0.48 -11.04
C ILE A 85 11.95 0.92 -12.35
N LYS A 86 13.29 0.90 -12.41
CA LYS A 86 14.04 1.25 -13.63
C LYS A 86 13.72 0.32 -14.80
N LYS A 87 13.63 -1.00 -14.56
CA LYS A 87 13.26 -2.00 -15.58
C LYS A 87 11.87 -1.73 -16.15
N HIS A 88 10.91 -1.34 -15.30
CA HIS A 88 9.54 -1.03 -15.72
C HIS A 88 9.36 0.42 -16.21
N LYS A 89 10.43 1.23 -16.23
CA LYS A 89 10.40 2.66 -16.65
C LYS A 89 9.45 3.51 -15.79
N GLY A 90 9.41 3.23 -14.47
CA GLY A 90 8.57 3.94 -13.50
C GLY A 90 7.42 3.10 -12.95
N ILE A 91 6.51 3.78 -12.24
CA ILE A 91 5.30 3.20 -11.63
C ILE A 91 4.14 4.16 -11.85
N ASP A 92 2.92 3.62 -12.02
CA ASP A 92 1.70 4.40 -12.20
C ASP A 92 0.90 4.47 -10.91
N ILE A 93 0.92 3.38 -10.13
CA ILE A 93 0.24 3.27 -8.84
C ILE A 93 1.23 2.79 -7.80
N LEU A 94 1.32 3.53 -6.69
CA LEU A 94 1.93 3.05 -5.44
C LEU A 94 0.81 2.52 -4.54
N LEU A 95 0.79 1.22 -4.26
CA LEU A 95 -0.14 0.58 -3.34
C LEU A 95 0.59 0.21 -2.04
N THR A 96 0.18 0.80 -0.92
CA THR A 96 0.78 0.52 0.39
C THR A 96 -0.29 0.17 1.43
N HIS A 97 0.15 -0.36 2.58
CA HIS A 97 -0.74 -0.47 3.73
C HIS A 97 -0.75 0.85 4.51
N SER A 98 0.41 1.34 4.92
CA SER A 98 0.52 2.61 5.66
C SER A 98 0.60 3.82 4.73
N PRO A 99 0.25 5.01 5.22
CA PRO A 99 0.41 6.29 4.51
C PRO A 99 1.88 6.70 4.36
N ALA A 100 2.14 7.75 3.60
CA ALA A 100 3.41 8.46 3.58
C ALA A 100 3.47 9.48 4.74
N ALA A 101 4.67 9.76 5.25
CA ALA A 101 4.86 10.69 6.37
C ALA A 101 4.33 12.08 6.03
N GLY A 102 3.46 12.62 6.89
CA GLY A 102 2.84 13.93 6.72
C GLY A 102 1.77 14.01 5.62
N ILE A 103 1.40 12.88 4.99
CA ILE A 103 0.40 12.81 3.92
C ILE A 103 -0.68 11.80 4.33
N ASN A 104 -1.81 12.31 4.84
CA ASN A 104 -2.92 11.50 5.37
C ASN A 104 -2.52 10.51 6.48
N ASP A 105 -1.40 10.75 7.16
CA ASP A 105 -0.97 9.95 8.30
C ASP A 105 -1.63 10.44 9.62
N GLY A 106 -1.50 9.65 10.69
CA GLY A 106 -2.00 10.01 12.01
C GLY A 106 -0.98 10.80 12.83
N GLU A 107 -1.45 11.45 13.89
CA GLU A 107 -0.59 12.16 14.84
C GLU A 107 0.15 11.21 15.79
N ASP A 108 -0.46 10.07 16.12
CA ASP A 108 0.11 9.08 17.02
C ASP A 108 1.17 8.21 16.33
N HIS A 109 2.05 7.61 17.14
CA HIS A 109 3.17 6.82 16.63
C HIS A 109 2.77 5.64 15.74
N VAL A 110 1.63 5.01 16.02
CA VAL A 110 1.19 3.80 15.29
C VAL A 110 0.75 4.14 13.88
N HIS A 111 0.08 5.29 13.70
CA HIS A 111 -0.48 5.72 12.43
C HIS A 111 0.44 6.68 11.64
N LYS A 112 1.68 6.90 12.11
CA LYS A 112 2.69 7.64 11.35
C LYS A 112 3.01 6.95 10.02
N GLY A 113 3.20 7.77 8.98
CA GLY A 113 3.62 7.32 7.67
C GLY A 113 5.13 7.07 7.54
N PHE A 114 5.51 6.56 6.38
CA PHE A 114 6.92 6.34 6.04
C PHE A 114 7.51 7.48 5.20
N ASP A 115 8.67 8.01 5.62
CA ASP A 115 9.45 8.98 4.85
C ASP A 115 9.86 8.41 3.48
N ALA A 116 10.17 7.11 3.43
CA ALA A 116 10.54 6.44 2.19
C ALA A 116 9.43 6.44 1.13
N PHE A 117 8.16 6.58 1.52
CA PHE A 117 7.06 6.71 0.56
C PHE A 117 7.00 8.13 0.00
N VAL A 118 7.33 9.15 0.82
CA VAL A 118 7.52 10.52 0.32
C VAL A 118 8.63 10.56 -0.73
N ASP A 119 9.78 9.88 -0.46
CA ASP A 119 10.89 9.78 -1.41
C ASP A 119 10.41 9.18 -2.77
N ILE A 120 9.54 8.14 -2.75
CA ILE A 120 8.96 7.56 -3.97
C ILE A 120 8.04 8.56 -4.69
N LEU A 121 7.17 9.25 -3.94
CA LEU A 121 6.25 10.23 -4.52
C LEU A 121 7.01 11.38 -5.18
N ASP A 122 8.12 11.78 -4.58
CA ASP A 122 8.95 12.87 -5.10
C ASP A 122 9.74 12.46 -6.34
N GLU A 123 10.32 11.27 -6.35
CA GLU A 123 11.22 10.80 -7.41
C GLU A 123 10.44 10.28 -8.63
N TYR A 124 9.39 9.47 -8.40
CA TYR A 124 8.70 8.76 -9.49
C TYR A 124 7.34 9.33 -9.85
N GLN A 125 6.75 10.16 -9.00
CA GLN A 125 5.47 10.86 -9.21
C GLN A 125 4.37 9.93 -9.78
N PRO A 126 4.07 8.78 -9.11
CA PRO A 126 2.99 7.90 -9.56
C PRO A 126 1.68 8.70 -9.66
N LYS A 127 0.82 8.35 -10.61
CA LYS A 127 -0.46 9.04 -10.77
C LYS A 127 -1.36 8.87 -9.56
N TYR A 128 -1.31 7.67 -8.95
CA TYR A 128 -2.07 7.35 -7.74
C TYR A 128 -1.18 6.80 -6.63
N PHE A 129 -1.42 7.26 -5.42
CA PHE A 129 -0.92 6.66 -4.19
C PHE A 129 -2.10 6.17 -3.37
N ILE A 130 -2.23 4.85 -3.21
CA ILE A 130 -3.35 4.21 -2.51
C ILE A 130 -2.82 3.56 -1.24
N HIS A 131 -3.37 3.97 -0.10
CA HIS A 131 -3.00 3.44 1.21
C HIS A 131 -4.23 3.11 2.05
N GLY A 132 -4.04 2.44 3.19
CA GLY A 132 -5.03 2.14 4.20
C GLY A 132 -4.57 2.57 5.59
N HIS A 133 -4.66 1.67 6.56
CA HIS A 133 -4.17 1.75 7.93
C HIS A 133 -4.85 2.83 8.80
N VAL A 134 -4.99 4.06 8.32
CA VAL A 134 -5.67 5.14 9.03
C VAL A 134 -7.17 5.04 8.80
N HIS A 135 -7.91 4.73 9.86
CA HIS A 135 -9.36 4.55 9.79
C HIS A 135 -10.10 5.84 10.12
N LYS A 136 -11.29 5.99 9.57
CA LYS A 136 -12.15 7.16 9.81
C LYS A 136 -12.47 7.39 11.30
N SER A 137 -12.49 6.31 12.09
CA SER A 137 -12.76 6.36 13.53
C SER A 137 -11.61 6.89 14.38
N TYR A 138 -10.39 6.94 13.86
CA TYR A 138 -9.19 7.33 14.61
C TYR A 138 -8.73 8.77 14.36
N SER A 139 -9.29 9.44 13.37
CA SER A 139 -8.83 10.77 12.98
C SER A 139 -9.99 11.72 12.70
N ASN A 140 -10.03 12.83 13.43
CA ASN A 140 -10.92 13.94 13.11
C ASN A 140 -10.62 14.60 11.75
N GLY A 141 -9.46 14.29 11.16
CA GLY A 141 -8.96 14.79 9.89
C GLY A 141 -8.94 13.75 8.77
N PHE A 142 -9.72 12.65 8.87
CA PHE A 142 -9.76 11.64 7.82
C PHE A 142 -10.11 12.25 6.46
N LYS A 143 -9.20 12.09 5.50
CA LYS A 143 -9.44 12.46 4.10
C LYS A 143 -9.46 11.20 3.24
N ARG A 144 -10.52 11.00 2.47
CA ARG A 144 -10.62 9.92 1.49
C ARG A 144 -9.70 10.16 0.30
N GLU A 145 -9.74 11.37 -0.23
CA GLU A 145 -8.87 11.83 -1.30
C GLU A 145 -8.10 13.06 -0.87
N ASP A 146 -6.87 13.14 -1.31
CA ASP A 146 -5.99 14.28 -1.15
C ASP A 146 -5.07 14.37 -2.39
N LYS A 147 -4.24 15.37 -2.45
CA LYS A 147 -3.29 15.57 -3.54
C LYS A 147 -1.91 15.90 -2.98
N TYR A 148 -0.91 15.18 -3.45
CA TYR A 148 0.49 15.51 -3.20
C TYR A 148 1.20 15.79 -4.52
N LYS A 149 1.55 17.05 -4.78
CA LYS A 149 2.07 17.50 -6.09
C LYS A 149 1.13 17.07 -7.23
N THR A 150 1.58 16.16 -8.10
CA THR A 150 0.79 15.61 -9.21
C THR A 150 0.06 14.32 -8.87
N THR A 151 0.40 13.68 -7.76
CA THR A 151 -0.15 12.39 -7.31
C THR A 151 -1.49 12.58 -6.61
N VAL A 152 -2.50 11.83 -7.02
CA VAL A 152 -3.77 11.67 -6.28
C VAL A 152 -3.55 10.68 -5.14
N VAL A 153 -3.77 11.12 -3.91
CA VAL A 153 -3.62 10.29 -2.70
C VAL A 153 -4.98 9.78 -2.27
N ILE A 154 -5.10 8.46 -2.07
CA ILE A 154 -6.36 7.81 -1.74
C ILE A 154 -6.19 6.94 -0.50
N ASN A 155 -6.98 7.21 0.53
CA ASN A 155 -7.13 6.28 1.63
C ASN A 155 -8.22 5.26 1.28
N GLY A 156 -7.81 4.01 1.04
CA GLY A 156 -8.66 2.90 0.63
C GLY A 156 -9.44 2.22 1.76
N TYR A 157 -9.51 2.83 2.96
CA TYR A 157 -10.24 2.25 4.10
C TYR A 157 -11.66 1.86 3.74
N ASP A 158 -12.08 0.65 4.16
CA ASP A 158 -13.36 0.01 3.83
C ASP A 158 -13.47 -0.31 2.33
N ARG A 159 -14.07 0.55 1.54
CA ARG A 159 -14.26 0.38 0.09
C ARG A 159 -14.19 1.72 -0.62
N TYR A 160 -13.47 1.74 -1.74
CA TYR A 160 -13.46 2.90 -2.62
C TYR A 160 -13.27 2.47 -4.08
N ILE A 161 -14.01 3.08 -4.98
CA ILE A 161 -13.97 2.81 -6.43
C ILE A 161 -13.41 4.04 -7.11
N ILE A 162 -12.41 3.84 -7.95
CA ILE A 162 -11.81 4.90 -8.77
C ILE A 162 -11.78 4.47 -10.23
N ASP A 163 -11.96 5.42 -11.12
CA ASP A 163 -11.64 5.26 -12.52
C ASP A 163 -10.17 5.61 -12.73
N VAL A 164 -9.40 4.62 -13.19
CA VAL A 164 -7.96 4.80 -13.41
C VAL A 164 -7.74 5.17 -14.86
N ASP A 165 -7.43 6.44 -15.09
CA ASP A 165 -7.09 7.00 -16.38
C ASP A 165 -5.56 7.11 -16.48
N ILE A 166 -4.89 6.16 -17.19
CA ILE A 166 -3.43 6.03 -17.33
C ILE A 166 -3.06 5.85 -18.80
#